data_326a55a977e98ca6b3f5a99c28fb20e9
#
_entry.id   326a55a977e98ca6b3f5a99c28fb20e9
#
_cell.length_a   1.000
_cell.length_b   1.000
_cell.length_c   1.000
_cell.angle_alpha   90.00
_cell.angle_beta   90.00
_cell.angle_gamma   90.00
#
_symmetry.space_group_name_H-M   'P 1'
#
loop_
_entity.id
_entity.type
_entity.pdbx_description
1 polymer ?
#
loop_
_entity_poly.entity_id
_entity_poly.type
_entity_poly.pdbx_seq_one_letter_code
_entity_poly.pdbx_strand_id
1 'polypeptide(L)'
;MTHLEPDALEFDPSGHPYSHRYGDVYSSRDGALGQARHVFLAGNDLPQRWADRRQFVILETGFGLGTNFLATWQAWRNDPRRPQRLHFVSVELHPVRSQDLQLPEPLQGDALQDLRAQLATQWPMRVAGMHRIEFD
;
A
#
# COMPACT_ATOMS: atom_id res chain seq x y z
N MET A 1 8.48 -1.37 -24.86
CA MET A 1 7.93 -1.35 -23.50
C MET A 1 6.87 -0.26 -23.40
N THR A 2 5.72 -0.59 -22.85
CA THR A 2 4.66 0.39 -22.62
C THR A 2 4.87 1.07 -21.26
N HIS A 3 5.17 2.36 -21.28
CA HIS A 3 5.27 3.16 -20.07
C HIS A 3 3.88 3.52 -19.57
N LEU A 4 3.68 3.40 -18.25
CA LEU A 4 2.45 3.79 -17.61
C LEU A 4 2.55 5.25 -17.14
N GLU A 5 1.49 6.02 -17.38
CA GLU A 5 1.40 7.35 -16.82
C GLU A 5 1.11 7.27 -15.33
N PRO A 6 1.89 7.98 -14.50
CA PRO A 6 1.63 8.00 -13.07
C PRO A 6 0.39 8.82 -12.78
N ASP A 7 -0.27 8.49 -11.67
CA ASP A 7 -1.21 9.43 -11.06
C ASP A 7 -0.42 10.62 -10.50
N ALA A 8 -0.88 11.82 -10.79
CA ALA A 8 -0.28 13.04 -10.24
C ALA A 8 -0.82 13.26 -8.84
N LEU A 9 0.03 13.05 -7.84
CA LEU A 9 -0.32 13.29 -6.46
C LEU A 9 -0.23 14.79 -6.15
N GLU A 10 -1.33 15.36 -5.72
CA GLU A 10 -1.41 16.69 -5.18
C GLU A 10 -1.92 16.64 -3.74
N PHE A 11 -1.90 17.78 -3.06
CA PHE A 11 -2.41 17.89 -1.71
C PHE A 11 -3.49 18.94 -1.65
N ASP A 12 -4.60 18.63 -1.00
CA ASP A 12 -5.64 19.61 -0.75
C ASP A 12 -5.18 20.66 0.30
N PRO A 13 -5.95 21.75 0.51
CA PRO A 13 -5.59 22.77 1.51
C PRO A 13 -5.43 22.24 2.95
N SER A 14 -6.01 21.08 3.25
CA SER A 14 -5.89 20.39 4.54
C SER A 14 -4.71 19.43 4.60
N GLY A 15 -3.93 19.31 3.51
CA GLY A 15 -2.77 18.42 3.44
C GLY A 15 -3.09 16.96 3.12
N HIS A 16 -4.31 16.66 2.66
CA HIS A 16 -4.66 15.31 2.27
C HIS A 16 -4.20 15.02 0.84
N PRO A 17 -3.66 13.81 0.57
CA PRO A 17 -3.31 13.39 -0.77
C PRO A 17 -4.55 13.34 -1.67
N TYR A 18 -4.45 13.98 -2.82
CA TYR A 18 -5.53 14.11 -3.79
C TYR A 18 -5.07 13.64 -5.17
N SER A 19 -5.90 12.85 -5.83
CA SER A 19 -5.69 12.46 -7.22
C SER A 19 -6.41 13.43 -8.15
N HIS A 20 -5.67 14.20 -8.92
CA HIS A 20 -6.24 15.09 -9.92
C HIS A 20 -6.93 14.33 -11.04
N ARG A 21 -6.35 13.18 -11.44
CA ARG A 21 -6.90 12.30 -12.49
C ARG A 21 -8.27 11.77 -12.14
N TYR A 22 -8.45 11.30 -10.92
CA TYR A 22 -9.69 10.68 -10.46
C TYR A 22 -10.62 11.65 -9.73
N GLY A 23 -10.18 12.89 -9.49
CA GLY A 23 -10.96 13.90 -8.78
C GLY A 23 -11.33 13.50 -7.36
N ASP A 24 -10.46 12.74 -6.68
CA ASP A 24 -10.76 12.17 -5.38
C ASP A 24 -9.54 12.22 -4.44
N VAL A 25 -9.79 12.19 -3.16
CA VAL A 25 -8.75 12.14 -2.13
C VAL A 25 -8.32 10.71 -1.84
N TYR A 26 -7.02 10.52 -1.56
CA TYR A 26 -6.48 9.23 -1.11
C TYR A 26 -6.82 8.92 0.37
N SER A 27 -7.58 9.73 1.04
CA SER A 27 -7.89 9.75 2.46
C SER A 27 -6.84 10.46 3.31
N SER A 28 -7.24 10.91 4.51
CA SER A 28 -6.31 11.38 5.51
C SER A 28 -5.43 10.23 6.01
N ARG A 29 -4.25 10.55 6.53
CA ARG A 29 -3.32 9.56 7.08
C ARG A 29 -3.98 8.60 8.06
N ASP A 30 -4.63 9.15 9.08
CA ASP A 30 -5.28 8.35 10.12
C ASP A 30 -6.52 7.64 9.59
N GLY A 31 -7.30 8.29 8.72
CA GLY A 31 -8.45 7.68 8.06
C GLY A 31 -8.06 6.53 7.13
N ALA A 32 -7.00 6.68 6.33
CA ALA A 32 -6.53 5.65 5.43
C ALA A 32 -6.04 4.40 6.17
N LEU A 33 -5.23 4.57 7.21
CA LEU A 33 -4.72 3.47 8.01
C LEU A 33 -5.83 2.79 8.81
N GLY A 34 -6.71 3.56 9.44
CA GLY A 34 -7.87 3.04 10.15
C GLY A 34 -8.80 2.27 9.22
N GLN A 35 -9.06 2.78 8.03
CA GLN A 35 -9.86 2.11 7.01
C GLN A 35 -9.19 0.82 6.52
N ALA A 36 -7.88 0.84 6.28
CA ALA A 36 -7.14 -0.35 5.89
C ALA A 36 -7.23 -1.46 6.93
N ARG A 37 -7.09 -1.11 8.21
CA ARG A 37 -7.21 -2.07 9.31
C ARG A 37 -8.63 -2.59 9.50
N HIS A 38 -9.60 -1.72 9.43
CA HIS A 38 -11.00 -2.06 9.72
C HIS A 38 -11.71 -2.69 8.51
N VAL A 39 -11.57 -2.11 7.34
CA VAL A 39 -12.28 -2.56 6.14
C VAL A 39 -11.49 -3.64 5.41
N PHE A 40 -10.21 -3.39 5.11
CA PHE A 40 -9.41 -4.32 4.32
C PHE A 40 -9.00 -5.55 5.12
N LEU A 41 -8.37 -5.38 6.28
CA LEU A 41 -7.93 -6.52 7.09
C LEU A 41 -9.09 -7.18 7.82
N ALA A 42 -9.76 -6.47 8.72
CA ALA A 42 -10.83 -7.06 9.53
C ALA A 42 -12.03 -7.50 8.69
N GLY A 43 -12.38 -6.75 7.64
CA GLY A 43 -13.44 -7.13 6.70
C GLY A 43 -13.17 -8.41 5.92
N ASN A 44 -11.92 -8.83 5.82
CA ASN A 44 -11.49 -10.09 5.23
C ASN A 44 -11.08 -11.14 6.26
N ASP A 45 -11.42 -10.95 7.51
CA ASP A 45 -11.09 -11.83 8.64
C ASP A 45 -9.57 -12.07 8.78
N LEU A 46 -8.76 -11.04 8.55
CA LEU A 46 -7.32 -11.08 8.78
C LEU A 46 -7.00 -10.46 10.15
N PRO A 47 -6.10 -11.08 10.89
CA PRO A 47 -5.16 -12.16 10.55
C PRO A 47 -5.70 -13.59 10.69
N GLN A 48 -6.92 -13.79 11.16
CA GLN A 48 -7.45 -15.13 11.50
C GLN A 48 -7.37 -16.11 10.32
N ARG A 49 -7.69 -15.66 9.11
CA ARG A 49 -7.70 -16.52 7.92
C ARG A 49 -6.31 -17.02 7.50
N TRP A 50 -5.25 -16.28 7.78
CA TRP A 50 -3.90 -16.70 7.41
C TRP A 50 -3.16 -17.46 8.53
N ALA A 51 -3.72 -17.48 9.74
CA ALA A 51 -3.07 -18.06 10.90
C ALA A 51 -2.68 -19.53 10.67
N ASP A 52 -1.43 -19.86 11.00
CA ASP A 52 -0.83 -21.18 10.89
C ASP A 52 -0.80 -21.76 9.45
N ARG A 53 -1.04 -20.96 8.45
CA ARG A 53 -0.89 -21.36 7.05
C ARG A 53 0.56 -21.25 6.61
N ARG A 54 0.97 -22.13 5.70
CA ARG A 54 2.31 -22.05 5.11
C ARG A 54 2.45 -20.85 4.19
N GLN A 55 1.42 -20.55 3.42
CA GLN A 55 1.34 -19.39 2.54
C GLN A 55 -0.09 -18.86 2.47
N PHE A 56 -0.19 -17.58 2.14
CA PHE A 56 -1.47 -16.91 1.94
C PHE A 56 -1.34 -15.92 0.79
N VAL A 57 -2.39 -15.77 0.00
CA VAL A 57 -2.41 -14.88 -1.16
C VAL A 57 -3.55 -13.88 -1.00
N ILE A 58 -3.22 -12.60 -1.19
CA ILE A 58 -4.18 -11.50 -1.23
C ILE A 58 -4.16 -10.92 -2.64
N LEU A 59 -5.32 -10.68 -3.20
CA LEU A 59 -5.50 -9.94 -4.44
C LEU A 59 -6.21 -8.63 -4.15
N GLU A 60 -5.61 -7.55 -4.61
CA GLU A 60 -6.15 -6.19 -4.51
C GLU A 60 -6.33 -5.59 -5.90
N THR A 61 -7.34 -4.76 -6.06
CA THR A 61 -7.51 -3.90 -7.24
C THR A 61 -7.32 -2.44 -6.84
N GLY A 62 -6.38 -1.75 -7.51
CA GLY A 62 -6.02 -0.37 -7.19
C GLY A 62 -5.07 -0.27 -6.00
N PHE A 63 -3.77 -0.17 -6.28
CA PHE A 63 -2.74 -0.08 -5.23
C PHE A 63 -2.73 1.28 -4.52
N GLY A 64 -2.94 2.35 -5.29
CA GLY A 64 -2.91 3.72 -4.77
C GLY A 64 -1.57 4.05 -4.11
N LEU A 65 -1.61 4.54 -2.88
CA LEU A 65 -0.42 4.83 -2.07
C LEU A 65 0.08 3.61 -1.28
N GLY A 66 -0.51 2.44 -1.50
CA GLY A 66 -0.09 1.19 -0.87
C GLY A 66 -0.48 1.06 0.60
N THR A 67 -1.45 1.82 1.09
CA THR A 67 -1.83 1.79 2.51
C THR A 67 -2.35 0.42 2.93
N ASN A 68 -3.17 -0.24 2.11
CA ASN A 68 -3.64 -1.60 2.40
C ASN A 68 -2.49 -2.60 2.45
N PHE A 69 -1.56 -2.50 1.50
CA PHE A 69 -0.35 -3.33 1.49
C PHE A 69 0.51 -3.11 2.73
N LEU A 70 0.79 -1.86 3.08
CA LEU A 70 1.64 -1.51 4.22
C LEU A 70 1.00 -1.95 5.56
N ALA A 71 -0.29 -1.74 5.72
CA ALA A 71 -1.03 -2.22 6.89
C ALA A 71 -1.01 -3.75 7.01
N THR A 72 -1.15 -4.43 5.87
CA THR A 72 -1.09 -5.89 5.79
C THR A 72 0.31 -6.41 6.14
N TRP A 73 1.35 -5.78 5.59
CA TRP A 73 2.74 -6.13 5.88
C TRP A 73 3.07 -5.93 7.35
N GLN A 74 2.66 -4.81 7.94
CA GLN A 74 2.82 -4.57 9.38
C GLN A 74 2.10 -5.64 10.22
N ALA A 75 0.85 -5.94 9.88
CA ALA A 75 0.08 -6.97 10.58
C ALA A 75 0.76 -8.34 10.47
N TRP A 76 1.26 -8.70 9.28
CA TRP A 76 1.99 -9.93 9.06
C TRP A 76 3.28 -10.00 9.90
N ARG A 77 4.07 -8.95 9.91
CA ARG A 77 5.32 -8.91 10.71
C ARG A 77 5.08 -9.07 12.20
N ASN A 78 3.96 -8.54 12.70
CA ASN A 78 3.64 -8.54 14.11
C ASN A 78 2.86 -9.79 14.57
N ASP A 79 2.43 -10.64 13.66
CA ASP A 79 1.64 -11.82 13.98
C ASP A 79 2.54 -13.05 14.21
N PRO A 80 2.58 -13.63 15.42
CA PRO A 80 3.37 -14.83 15.68
C PRO A 80 2.83 -16.06 14.94
N ARG A 81 1.59 -16.05 14.47
CA ARG A 81 0.94 -17.13 13.71
C ARG A 81 0.89 -16.82 12.21
N ARG A 82 1.68 -15.87 11.75
CA ARG A 82 1.72 -15.47 10.34
C ARG A 82 2.13 -16.63 9.43
N PRO A 83 1.66 -16.63 8.17
CA PRO A 83 2.17 -17.56 7.17
C PRO A 83 3.66 -17.29 6.90
N GLN A 84 4.39 -18.35 6.56
CA GLN A 84 5.80 -18.23 6.19
C GLN A 84 5.98 -17.33 4.96
N ARG A 85 5.01 -17.35 4.05
CA ARG A 85 4.98 -16.50 2.85
C ARG A 85 3.62 -15.84 2.69
N LEU A 86 3.65 -14.54 2.55
CA LEU A 86 2.49 -13.75 2.16
C LEU A 86 2.74 -13.22 0.73
N HIS A 87 1.81 -13.50 -0.16
CA HIS A 87 1.81 -12.95 -1.51
C HIS A 87 0.73 -11.88 -1.59
N PHE A 88 1.15 -10.65 -1.82
CA PHE A 88 0.24 -9.54 -2.04
C PHE A 88 0.28 -9.17 -3.53
N VAL A 89 -0.79 -9.46 -4.24
CA VAL A 89 -0.91 -9.19 -5.68
C VAL A 89 -1.82 -8.00 -5.84
N SER A 90 -1.34 -6.94 -6.45
CA SER A 90 -2.14 -5.75 -6.73
C SER A 90 -2.08 -5.39 -8.21
N VAL A 91 -3.23 -5.00 -8.77
CA VAL A 91 -3.31 -4.47 -10.12
C VAL A 91 -3.53 -2.98 -10.07
N GLU A 92 -2.70 -2.21 -10.79
CA GLU A 92 -2.75 -0.75 -10.80
C GLU A 92 -2.54 -0.23 -12.22
N LEU A 93 -3.46 0.59 -12.68
CA LEU A 93 -3.38 1.18 -14.01
C LEU A 93 -2.49 2.43 -14.06
N HIS A 94 -2.52 3.23 -13.01
CA HIS A 94 -1.78 4.50 -12.90
C HIS A 94 -0.95 4.54 -11.62
N PRO A 95 0.15 3.75 -11.56
CA PRO A 95 0.97 3.70 -10.34
C PRO A 95 1.58 5.07 -10.04
N VAL A 96 1.59 5.45 -8.77
CA VAL A 96 2.23 6.69 -8.33
C VAL A 96 3.74 6.63 -8.54
N ARG A 97 4.40 7.79 -8.52
CA ARG A 97 5.87 7.85 -8.56
C ARG A 97 6.45 7.40 -7.22
N SER A 98 7.67 6.86 -7.25
CA SER A 98 8.33 6.44 -5.99
C SER A 98 8.43 7.56 -4.96
N GLN A 99 8.67 8.79 -5.41
CA GLN A 99 8.73 9.97 -4.54
C GLN A 99 7.39 10.28 -3.86
N ASP A 100 6.27 9.94 -4.48
CA ASP A 100 4.93 10.19 -3.95
C ASP A 100 4.54 9.17 -2.87
N LEU A 101 5.25 8.05 -2.77
CA LEU A 101 5.11 7.09 -1.68
C LEU A 101 5.67 7.61 -0.37
N GLN A 102 6.59 8.57 -0.43
CA GLN A 102 7.12 9.27 0.74
C GLN A 102 6.26 10.50 1.02
N LEU A 103 5.51 10.45 2.11
CA LEU A 103 4.63 11.55 2.50
C LEU A 103 5.45 12.78 2.93
N PRO A 104 4.92 14.00 2.74
CA PRO A 104 5.56 15.22 3.23
C PRO A 104 5.78 15.20 4.75
N GLU A 105 6.73 16.01 5.22
CA GLU A 105 7.18 16.07 6.60
C GLU A 105 6.05 16.07 7.65
N PRO A 106 4.97 16.87 7.51
CA PRO A 106 3.89 16.85 8.49
C PRO A 106 3.15 15.51 8.60
N LEU A 107 3.29 14.64 7.59
CA LEU A 107 2.61 13.35 7.51
C LEU A 107 3.56 12.17 7.73
N GLN A 108 4.85 12.42 7.97
CA GLN A 108 5.87 11.37 8.08
C GLN A 108 5.84 10.60 9.40
N GLY A 109 5.22 11.12 10.43
CA GLY A 109 5.21 10.48 11.75
C GLY A 109 4.23 9.30 11.87
N ASP A 110 3.91 8.59 10.80
CA ASP A 110 3.01 7.45 10.87
C ASP A 110 3.73 6.14 11.27
N ALA A 111 2.97 5.19 11.79
CA ALA A 111 3.49 3.90 12.23
C ALA A 111 4.00 3.01 11.08
N LEU A 112 3.77 3.41 9.83
CA LEU A 112 4.16 2.70 8.62
C LEU A 112 5.36 3.34 7.90
N GLN A 113 5.94 4.39 8.48
CA GLN A 113 6.98 5.18 7.81
C GLN A 113 8.16 4.32 7.33
N ASP A 114 8.66 3.42 8.17
CA ASP A 114 9.80 2.56 7.82
C ASP A 114 9.46 1.60 6.68
N LEU A 115 8.26 1.02 6.71
CA LEU A 115 7.79 0.12 5.66
C LEU A 115 7.56 0.88 4.36
N ARG A 116 7.04 2.09 4.45
CA ARG A 116 6.81 2.98 3.31
C ARG A 116 8.14 3.36 2.64
N ALA A 117 9.17 3.66 3.41
CA ALA A 117 10.50 3.94 2.89
C ALA A 117 11.10 2.74 2.16
N GLN A 118 10.93 1.53 2.70
CA GLN A 118 11.38 0.31 2.04
C GLN A 118 10.63 0.06 0.72
N LEU A 119 9.32 0.27 0.70
CA LEU A 119 8.51 0.16 -0.51
C LEU A 119 8.99 1.16 -1.58
N ALA A 120 9.19 2.42 -1.22
CA ALA A 120 9.65 3.47 -2.13
C ALA A 120 11.02 3.14 -2.75
N THR A 121 11.93 2.59 -1.96
CA THR A 121 13.27 2.21 -2.43
C THR A 121 13.24 1.10 -3.49
N GLN A 122 12.28 0.19 -3.39
CA GLN A 122 12.15 -0.95 -4.30
C GLN A 122 11.03 -0.75 -5.34
N TRP A 123 10.45 0.45 -5.41
CA TRP A 123 9.33 0.72 -6.32
C TRP A 123 9.73 0.45 -7.77
N PRO A 124 8.97 -0.36 -8.52
CA PRO A 124 9.37 -0.77 -9.86
C PRO A 124 9.25 0.37 -10.88
N MET A 125 9.91 0.19 -12.00
CA MET A 125 9.72 1.07 -13.16
C MET A 125 8.26 1.03 -13.62
N ARG A 126 7.75 2.18 -14.08
CA ARG A 126 6.39 2.31 -14.59
C ARG A 126 6.26 1.78 -16.01
N VAL A 127 6.39 0.49 -16.13
CA VAL A 127 6.27 -0.24 -17.41
C VAL A 127 5.17 -1.29 -17.24
N ALA A 128 4.31 -1.40 -18.23
CA ALA A 128 3.24 -2.41 -18.21
C ALA A 128 3.83 -3.82 -18.11
N GLY A 129 3.26 -4.63 -17.26
CA GLY A 129 3.67 -6.00 -17.01
C GLY A 129 3.61 -6.37 -15.53
N MET A 130 4.08 -7.55 -15.23
CA MET A 130 4.17 -8.02 -13.85
C MET A 130 5.53 -7.64 -13.26
N HIS A 131 5.50 -7.03 -12.09
CA HIS A 131 6.69 -6.70 -11.30
C HIS A 131 6.62 -7.46 -9.99
N ARG A 132 7.68 -8.20 -9.69
CA ARG A 132 7.81 -8.93 -8.43
C ARG A 132 8.83 -8.24 -7.55
N ILE A 133 8.43 -7.97 -6.31
CA ILE A 133 9.30 -7.40 -5.28
C ILE A 133 9.26 -8.33 -4.08
N GLU A 134 10.38 -8.52 -3.43
CA GLU A 134 10.47 -9.33 -2.22
C GLU A 134 10.89 -8.45 -1.04
N PHE A 135 10.17 -8.59 0.06
CA PHE A 135 10.44 -7.92 1.34
C PHE A 135 10.59 -8.96 2.45
N ASP A 136 11.32 -8.60 3.50
CA ASP A 136 11.53 -9.41 4.70
C ASP A 136 10.50 -9.08 5.80
#